data_18bc1e13f64485fe7797609edb5db6f7
#
_entry.id   18bc1e13f64485fe7797609edb5db6f7
#
_cell.length_a   1.000
_cell.length_b   1.000
_cell.length_c   1.000
_cell.angle_alpha   90.00
_cell.angle_beta   90.00
_cell.angle_gamma   90.00
#
_symmetry.space_group_name_H-M   'P 1'
#
loop_
_entity.id
_entity.type
_entity.pdbx_description
1 polymer ?
#
loop_
_entity_poly.entity_id
_entity_poly.type
_entity_poly.pdbx_seq_one_letter_code
_entity_poly.pdbx_strand_id
1 'polypeptide(L)'
;MKIRLMIFIAAICCMASCKEAAPQYANRAEMIAAQIHNPNSKYVVVACHRGDWRNYPENSIPAIESIIRMGADIMELDLKLTKDSVLVLSHDWTIDRCTTGKGRVS
;
A
#
# COMPACT_ATOMS: atom_id res chain seq x y z
N MET A 1 17.69 22.84 -52.40
CA MET A 1 17.05 21.58 -51.95
C MET A 1 17.61 21.04 -50.65
N LYS A 2 18.93 21.13 -50.37
CA LYS A 2 19.56 20.59 -49.18
C LYS A 2 19.21 21.29 -47.84
N ILE A 3 19.00 22.61 -47.83
CA ILE A 3 18.67 23.38 -46.61
C ILE A 3 17.24 23.10 -46.09
N ARG A 4 16.27 22.91 -46.97
CA ARG A 4 14.89 22.58 -46.59
C ARG A 4 14.78 21.18 -45.96
N LEU A 5 15.60 20.24 -46.39
CA LEU A 5 15.63 18.89 -45.83
C LEU A 5 16.27 18.85 -44.43
N MET A 6 17.28 19.68 -44.16
CA MET A 6 17.89 19.79 -42.81
C MET A 6 16.94 20.42 -41.80
N ILE A 7 16.14 21.39 -42.17
CA ILE A 7 15.13 22.00 -41.29
C ILE A 7 14.03 20.99 -40.92
N PHE A 8 13.62 20.14 -41.86
CA PHE A 8 12.64 19.07 -41.58
C PHE A 8 13.18 18.02 -40.64
N ILE A 9 14.44 17.61 -40.75
CA ILE A 9 15.06 16.63 -39.85
C ILE A 9 15.24 17.22 -38.44
N ALA A 10 15.62 18.50 -38.32
CA ALA A 10 15.72 19.18 -37.02
C ALA A 10 14.35 19.33 -36.33
N ALA A 11 13.27 19.60 -37.07
CA ALA A 11 11.92 19.67 -36.53
C ALA A 11 11.39 18.30 -36.04
N ILE A 12 11.74 17.21 -36.71
CA ILE A 12 11.35 15.85 -36.28
C ILE A 12 12.11 15.43 -35.02
N CYS A 13 13.39 15.81 -34.86
CA CYS A 13 14.16 15.55 -33.63
C CYS A 13 13.63 16.29 -32.41
N CYS A 14 13.07 17.51 -32.57
CA CYS A 14 12.46 18.25 -31.47
C CYS A 14 11.12 17.67 -30.95
N MET A 15 10.41 16.90 -31.77
CA MET A 15 9.13 16.29 -31.38
C MET A 15 9.30 14.95 -30.63
N ALA A 16 10.51 14.40 -30.57
CA ALA A 16 10.78 13.12 -29.93
C ALA A 16 11.20 13.21 -28.45
N SER A 17 11.24 14.41 -27.83
CA SER A 17 11.89 14.63 -26.54
C SER A 17 11.00 15.09 -25.39
N CYS A 18 9.70 14.78 -25.42
CA CYS A 18 8.85 14.97 -24.24
C CYS A 18 8.22 13.65 -23.84
N LYS A 19 9.04 12.64 -23.50
CA LYS A 19 8.59 11.62 -22.56
C LYS A 19 8.76 12.22 -21.17
N GLU A 20 7.66 12.57 -20.55
CA GLU A 20 7.63 12.91 -19.15
C GLU A 20 8.34 11.79 -18.38
N ALA A 21 9.42 12.11 -17.67
CA ALA A 21 10.14 11.11 -16.88
C ALA A 21 9.15 10.51 -15.88
N ALA A 22 9.10 9.18 -15.81
CA ALA A 22 8.26 8.53 -14.81
C ALA A 22 8.64 9.05 -13.41
N PRO A 23 7.66 9.35 -12.55
CA PRO A 23 7.94 9.86 -11.21
C PRO A 23 8.82 8.86 -10.46
N GLN A 24 9.92 9.37 -9.89
CA GLN A 24 10.86 8.57 -9.12
C GLN A 24 10.48 8.67 -7.64
N TYR A 25 10.20 7.54 -7.00
CA TYR A 25 9.88 7.44 -5.59
C TYR A 25 11.05 6.83 -4.82
N ALA A 26 11.33 7.31 -3.60
CA ALA A 26 12.40 6.80 -2.76
C ALA A 26 12.09 5.39 -2.22
N ASN A 27 10.79 5.07 -2.04
CA ASN A 27 10.33 3.78 -1.57
C ASN A 27 8.86 3.53 -1.96
N ARG A 28 8.37 2.31 -1.71
CA ARG A 28 7.00 1.91 -2.04
C ARG A 28 5.94 2.73 -1.28
N ALA A 29 6.18 3.08 -0.02
CA ALA A 29 5.20 3.84 0.77
C ALA A 29 4.98 5.26 0.19
N GLU A 30 6.06 5.92 -0.24
CA GLU A 30 5.99 7.20 -0.93
C GLU A 30 5.22 7.09 -2.25
N MET A 31 5.47 6.05 -3.03
CA MET A 31 4.72 5.77 -4.25
C MET A 31 3.23 5.60 -3.98
N ILE A 32 2.86 4.78 -3.00
CA ILE A 32 1.46 4.53 -2.62
C ILE A 32 0.79 5.84 -2.16
N ALA A 33 1.45 6.62 -1.30
CA ALA A 33 0.95 7.92 -0.85
C ALA A 33 0.70 8.88 -2.03
N ALA A 34 1.63 8.95 -2.99
CA ALA A 34 1.46 9.76 -4.18
C ALA A 34 0.28 9.30 -5.04
N GLN A 35 0.05 7.98 -5.16
CA GLN A 35 -1.11 7.44 -5.89
C GLN A 35 -2.44 7.78 -5.19
N ILE A 36 -2.49 7.70 -3.85
CA ILE A 36 -3.70 8.05 -3.08
C ILE A 36 -4.07 9.52 -3.26
N HIS A 37 -3.08 10.42 -3.31
CA HIS A 37 -3.30 11.86 -3.47
C HIS A 37 -3.48 12.32 -4.93
N ASN A 38 -3.32 11.44 -5.91
CA ASN A 38 -3.47 11.77 -7.32
C ASN A 38 -4.90 11.48 -7.80
N PRO A 39 -5.74 12.49 -8.07
CA PRO A 39 -7.11 12.29 -8.53
C PRO A 39 -7.22 11.61 -9.90
N ASN A 40 -6.14 11.60 -10.68
CA ASN A 40 -6.07 10.96 -12.00
C ASN A 40 -5.36 9.60 -11.96
N SER A 41 -5.04 9.07 -10.78
CA SER A 41 -4.37 7.78 -10.64
C SER A 41 -5.22 6.66 -11.23
N LYS A 42 -4.54 5.74 -11.94
CA LYS A 42 -5.11 4.46 -12.38
C LYS A 42 -4.65 3.29 -11.50
N TYR A 43 -3.86 3.58 -10.47
CA TYR A 43 -3.37 2.59 -9.53
C TYR A 43 -4.49 2.17 -8.58
N VAL A 44 -4.68 0.86 -8.42
CA VAL A 44 -5.63 0.29 -7.46
C VAL A 44 -4.89 -0.03 -6.19
N VAL A 45 -5.17 0.70 -5.11
CA VAL A 45 -4.60 0.46 -3.79
C VAL A 45 -5.32 -0.72 -3.14
N VAL A 46 -4.54 -1.72 -2.69
CA VAL A 46 -5.05 -2.91 -2.00
C VAL A 46 -4.81 -2.78 -0.50
N ALA A 47 -5.89 -2.61 0.27
CA ALA A 47 -5.86 -2.61 1.73
C ALA A 47 -6.32 -3.97 2.27
N CYS A 48 -5.49 -4.58 3.13
CA CYS A 48 -5.79 -5.86 3.77
C CYS A 48 -6.36 -5.62 5.18
N HIS A 49 -7.65 -5.92 5.35
CA HIS A 49 -8.39 -5.80 6.61
C HIS A 49 -7.97 -6.90 7.58
N ARG A 50 -7.37 -6.53 8.72
CA ARG A 50 -6.84 -7.42 9.76
C ARG A 50 -5.77 -8.43 9.29
N GLY A 51 -5.13 -8.16 8.15
CA GLY A 51 -4.15 -9.04 7.53
C GLY A 51 -4.72 -10.19 6.71
N ASP A 52 -3.95 -11.25 6.56
CA ASP A 52 -4.36 -12.48 5.85
C ASP A 52 -5.17 -13.41 6.78
N TRP A 53 -6.33 -12.94 7.20
CA TRP A 53 -7.22 -13.68 8.14
C TRP A 53 -7.80 -14.97 7.58
N ARG A 54 -7.63 -15.25 6.31
CA ARG A 54 -8.07 -16.52 5.69
C ARG A 54 -7.12 -17.67 5.99
N ASN A 55 -5.84 -17.36 6.12
CA ASN A 55 -4.79 -18.37 6.32
C ASN A 55 -4.18 -18.32 7.74
N TYR A 56 -4.36 -17.21 8.45
CA TYR A 56 -3.81 -16.96 9.78
C TYR A 56 -4.85 -16.30 10.70
N PRO A 57 -4.68 -16.37 12.03
CA PRO A 57 -5.52 -15.59 12.93
C PRO A 57 -5.48 -14.10 12.58
N GLU A 58 -6.62 -13.44 12.54
CA GLU A 58 -6.71 -12.00 12.29
C GLU A 58 -5.86 -11.19 13.28
N ASN A 59 -5.36 -10.03 12.86
CA ASN A 59 -4.53 -9.15 13.71
C ASN A 59 -3.27 -9.82 14.30
N SER A 60 -2.77 -10.90 13.70
CA SER A 60 -1.59 -11.62 14.18
C SER A 60 -0.34 -11.30 13.35
N ILE A 61 0.84 -11.49 13.94
CA ILE A 61 2.12 -11.32 13.23
C ILE A 61 2.18 -12.19 11.96
N PRO A 62 1.82 -13.49 11.97
CA PRO A 62 1.81 -14.29 10.74
C PRO A 62 0.88 -13.74 9.65
N ALA A 63 -0.28 -13.17 10.02
CA ALA A 63 -1.18 -12.55 9.07
C ALA A 63 -0.56 -11.29 8.42
N ILE A 64 0.17 -10.49 9.21
CA ILE A 64 0.90 -9.31 8.74
C ILE A 64 2.02 -9.72 7.77
N GLU A 65 2.86 -10.66 8.17
CA GLU A 65 3.96 -11.16 7.35
C GLU A 65 3.47 -11.75 6.03
N SER A 66 2.33 -12.43 6.03
CA SER A 66 1.72 -13.00 4.84
C SER A 66 1.35 -11.91 3.82
N ILE A 67 0.67 -10.85 4.24
CA ILE A 67 0.27 -9.78 3.32
C ILE A 67 1.47 -8.95 2.82
N ILE A 68 2.54 -8.83 3.63
CA ILE A 68 3.79 -8.21 3.19
C ILE A 68 4.39 -9.04 2.04
N ARG A 69 4.46 -10.37 2.20
CA ARG A 69 4.94 -11.28 1.13
C ARG A 69 4.07 -11.24 -0.13
N MET A 70 2.75 -11.09 0.02
CA MET A 70 1.83 -10.94 -1.10
C MET A 70 1.95 -9.57 -1.80
N GLY A 71 2.62 -8.61 -1.18
CA GLY A 71 2.82 -7.28 -1.76
C GLY A 71 1.58 -6.40 -1.68
N ALA A 72 0.73 -6.54 -0.65
CA ALA A 72 -0.34 -5.60 -0.37
C ALA A 72 0.20 -4.18 -0.12
N ASP A 73 -0.63 -3.17 -0.36
CA ASP A 73 -0.22 -1.77 -0.27
C ASP A 73 -0.42 -1.21 1.14
N ILE A 74 -1.52 -1.58 1.78
CA ILE A 74 -1.92 -1.10 3.10
C ILE A 74 -2.31 -2.30 3.96
N MET A 75 -1.84 -2.28 5.20
CA MET A 75 -2.32 -3.15 6.27
C MET A 75 -3.23 -2.34 7.18
N GLU A 76 -4.45 -2.83 7.39
CA GLU A 76 -5.36 -2.32 8.41
C GLU A 76 -5.29 -3.22 9.64
N LEU A 77 -5.23 -2.62 10.83
CA LEU A 77 -5.06 -3.28 12.13
C LEU A 77 -5.96 -2.65 13.19
N ASP A 78 -6.51 -3.48 14.05
CA ASP A 78 -7.28 -3.05 15.21
C ASP A 78 -6.41 -3.02 16.46
N LEU A 79 -6.41 -1.88 17.17
CA LEU A 79 -5.64 -1.70 18.40
C LEU A 79 -6.57 -1.54 19.60
N LYS A 80 -6.22 -2.20 20.69
CA LYS A 80 -6.87 -2.03 21.99
C LYS A 80 -5.84 -1.86 23.09
N LEU A 81 -6.24 -1.13 24.13
CA LEU A 81 -5.47 -0.96 25.34
C LEU A 81 -6.01 -1.91 26.40
N THR A 82 -5.15 -2.74 26.98
CA THR A 82 -5.50 -3.60 28.11
C THR A 82 -5.64 -2.78 29.40
N LYS A 83 -6.22 -3.37 30.44
CA LYS A 83 -6.39 -2.71 31.76
C LYS A 83 -5.06 -2.26 32.38
N ASP A 84 -3.98 -2.96 32.10
CA ASP A 84 -2.61 -2.65 32.56
C ASP A 84 -1.83 -1.79 31.56
N SER A 85 -2.54 -1.12 30.62
CA SER A 85 -1.99 -0.16 29.65
C SER A 85 -1.02 -0.77 28.63
N VAL A 86 -1.19 -2.03 28.27
CA VAL A 86 -0.47 -2.67 27.16
C VAL A 86 -1.28 -2.57 25.88
N LEU A 87 -0.65 -2.14 24.78
CA LEU A 87 -1.27 -2.15 23.45
C LEU A 87 -1.24 -3.57 22.88
N VAL A 88 -2.41 -4.04 22.44
CA VAL A 88 -2.57 -5.33 21.78
C VAL A 88 -3.35 -5.18 20.48
N LEU A 89 -3.12 -6.09 19.54
CA LEU A 89 -3.91 -6.19 18.31
C LEU A 89 -5.15 -7.03 18.59
N SER A 90 -6.33 -6.40 18.56
CA SER A 90 -7.60 -7.08 18.76
C SER A 90 -8.75 -6.25 18.23
N HIS A 91 -9.62 -6.85 17.44
CA HIS A 91 -10.85 -6.20 16.98
C HIS A 91 -11.92 -6.17 18.08
N ASP A 92 -12.19 -7.32 18.72
CA ASP A 92 -13.26 -7.46 19.70
C ASP A 92 -12.81 -6.95 21.07
N TRP A 93 -13.79 -6.59 21.91
CA TRP A 93 -13.57 -6.27 23.32
C TRP A 93 -13.37 -7.52 24.20
N THR A 94 -13.55 -8.71 23.62
CA THR A 94 -13.34 -10.00 24.26
C THR A 94 -12.45 -10.87 23.40
N ILE A 95 -11.76 -11.82 24.01
CA ILE A 95 -10.90 -12.78 23.32
C ILE A 95 -11.65 -14.01 22.82
N ASP A 96 -12.96 -14.08 23.07
CA ASP A 96 -13.80 -15.27 22.94
C ASP A 96 -13.90 -15.83 21.52
N ARG A 97 -13.88 -14.95 20.50
CA ARG A 97 -14.07 -15.36 19.10
C ARG A 97 -12.76 -15.83 18.46
N CYS A 98 -11.65 -15.18 18.79
CA CYS A 98 -10.38 -15.37 18.08
C CYS A 98 -9.39 -16.26 18.83
N THR A 99 -9.72 -16.69 20.05
CA THR A 99 -8.86 -17.53 20.89
C THR A 99 -9.64 -18.63 21.58
N THR A 100 -8.92 -19.57 22.21
CA THR A 100 -9.50 -20.58 23.09
C THR A 100 -9.83 -20.06 24.49
N GLY A 101 -9.36 -18.85 24.82
CA GLY A 101 -9.66 -18.15 26.06
C GLY A 101 -11.02 -17.50 26.09
N LYS A 102 -11.40 -16.98 27.24
CA LYS A 102 -12.65 -16.23 27.48
C LYS A 102 -12.36 -15.00 28.31
N GLY A 103 -13.11 -13.94 28.05
CA GLY A 103 -13.08 -12.72 28.84
C GLY A 103 -12.72 -11.47 28.05
N ARG A 104 -12.62 -10.36 28.77
CA ARG A 104 -12.37 -9.04 28.16
C ARG A 104 -10.88 -8.79 27.91
N VAL A 105 -10.61 -8.03 26.86
CA VAL A 105 -9.27 -7.49 26.54
C VAL A 105 -8.91 -6.38 27.53
N SER A 106 -9.91 -5.61 28.04
CA SER A 106 -9.72 -4.47 28.94
C SER A 106 -10.72 -4.48 30.08
#